data_aa7d69ad42f8c2a036c45337280a1d88
#
_entry.id   aa7d69ad42f8c2a036c45337280a1d88
#
_cell.length_a   1.000
_cell.length_b   1.000
_cell.length_c   1.000
_cell.angle_alpha   90.00
_cell.angle_beta   90.00
_cell.angle_gamma   90.00
#
_symmetry.space_group_name_H-M   'P 1'
#
loop_
_entity.id
_entity.type
_entity.pdbx_description
1 polymer ?
#
loop_
_entity_poly.entity_id
_entity_poly.type
_entity_poly.pdbx_seq_one_letter_code
_entity_poly.pdbx_strand_id
1 'polypeptide(L)'
;LTVRGKDVSKMLAESIKDISENTFVPEVIEKSKEKIVIVDFWAPWCGPCKALTPILESQATKKKEHLEVVKVNVDENQGIASQLRVQSIPAVFAFSDGQPVDGFMGAKTEPEVEKFLDTLIKKFSKNNSNISEEFEILLSEGRFEEVKLASEELIKSSPSPENYSLLIRSNIGLGDFDS
;
A
#
# COMPACT_ATOMS: atom_id res chain seq x y z
N LEU A 1 -26.86 14.51 -9.86
CA LEU A 1 -25.62 14.55 -10.65
C LEU A 1 -25.10 13.11 -10.76
N THR A 2 -25.43 12.46 -11.86
CA THR A 2 -25.06 11.07 -12.14
C THR A 2 -23.65 11.07 -12.71
N VAL A 3 -22.66 10.61 -11.94
CA VAL A 3 -21.31 10.36 -12.43
C VAL A 3 -21.39 9.22 -13.44
N ARG A 4 -21.12 9.50 -14.71
CA ARG A 4 -21.17 8.50 -15.79
C ARG A 4 -20.05 7.49 -15.59
N GLY A 5 -20.37 6.20 -15.70
CA GLY A 5 -19.45 5.06 -15.47
C GLY A 5 -18.11 5.07 -16.26
N LYS A 6 -17.98 5.95 -17.26
CA LYS A 6 -16.71 6.17 -17.99
C LYS A 6 -15.65 6.92 -17.17
N ASP A 7 -16.06 7.80 -16.24
CA ASP A 7 -15.14 8.57 -15.41
C ASP A 7 -14.58 7.73 -14.27
N VAL A 8 -15.38 6.80 -13.74
CA VAL A 8 -14.92 5.86 -12.70
C VAL A 8 -13.89 4.88 -13.26
N SER A 9 -14.11 4.39 -14.50
CA SER A 9 -13.15 3.49 -15.17
C SER A 9 -11.82 4.19 -15.48
N LYS A 10 -11.85 5.49 -15.80
CA LYS A 10 -10.65 6.30 -16.04
C LYS A 10 -9.91 6.61 -14.74
N MET A 11 -10.62 6.88 -13.65
CA MET A 11 -10.03 7.07 -12.31
C MET A 11 -9.42 5.78 -11.77
N LEU A 12 -10.00 4.60 -12.08
CA LEU A 12 -9.45 3.30 -11.73
C LEU A 12 -8.21 2.96 -12.56
N ALA A 13 -8.16 3.37 -13.83
CA ALA A 13 -6.99 3.17 -14.71
C ALA A 13 -5.77 4.03 -14.31
N GLU A 14 -5.95 5.09 -13.55
CA GLU A 14 -4.85 5.91 -12.99
C GLU A 14 -4.24 5.31 -11.71
N SER A 15 -4.82 4.26 -11.16
CA SER A 15 -4.40 3.68 -9.87
C SER A 15 -3.29 2.62 -9.97
N ILE A 16 -3.09 1.99 -11.12
CA ILE A 16 -2.01 1.02 -11.32
C ILE A 16 -1.07 1.50 -12.43
N LYS A 17 0.20 1.65 -12.07
CA LYS A 17 1.26 2.11 -12.96
C LYS A 17 1.95 0.92 -13.63
N ASP A 18 2.13 0.95 -14.94
CA ASP A 18 3.06 0.08 -15.62
C ASP A 18 4.49 0.57 -15.38
N ILE A 19 5.35 -0.31 -14.89
CA ILE A 19 6.75 -0.03 -14.60
C ILE A 19 7.69 -0.94 -15.39
N SER A 20 8.92 -0.49 -15.57
CA SER A 20 9.99 -1.21 -16.24
C SER A 20 11.13 -1.58 -15.29
N GLU A 21 12.09 -2.36 -15.78
CA GLU A 21 13.32 -2.67 -15.05
C GLU A 21 14.05 -1.40 -14.56
N ASN A 22 14.08 -0.35 -15.38
CA ASN A 22 14.76 0.90 -15.04
C ASN A 22 14.07 1.68 -13.90
N THR A 23 12.78 1.48 -13.73
CA THR A 23 11.97 2.14 -12.68
C THR A 23 11.64 1.23 -11.51
N PHE A 24 12.05 -0.03 -11.54
CA PHE A 24 11.74 -1.01 -10.50
C PHE A 24 12.31 -0.61 -9.13
N VAL A 25 13.55 -0.14 -9.08
CA VAL A 25 14.17 0.27 -7.81
C VAL A 25 13.39 1.43 -7.17
N PRO A 26 13.18 2.58 -7.81
CA PRO A 26 12.43 3.68 -7.19
C PRO A 26 10.96 3.35 -6.95
N GLU A 27 10.30 2.63 -7.86
CA GLU A 27 8.86 2.39 -7.77
C GLU A 27 8.46 1.19 -6.89
N VAL A 28 9.37 0.26 -6.65
CA VAL A 28 9.11 -0.91 -5.82
C VAL A 28 10.00 -0.93 -4.59
N ILE A 29 11.31 -0.94 -4.77
CA ILE A 29 12.25 -1.12 -3.64
C ILE A 29 12.17 0.06 -2.68
N GLU A 30 12.31 1.29 -3.18
CA GLU A 30 12.30 2.48 -2.32
C GLU A 30 10.89 2.75 -1.74
N LYS A 31 9.84 2.65 -2.56
CA LYS A 31 8.47 2.84 -2.09
C LYS A 31 8.03 1.80 -1.08
N SER A 32 8.54 0.57 -1.17
CA SER A 32 8.20 -0.48 -0.20
C SER A 32 8.74 -0.24 1.21
N LYS A 33 9.60 0.76 1.38
CA LYS A 33 10.04 1.24 2.70
C LYS A 33 8.97 2.08 3.41
N GLU A 34 8.01 2.63 2.66
CA GLU A 34 6.93 3.48 3.19
C GLU A 34 5.62 2.71 3.31
N LYS A 35 5.23 1.97 2.27
CA LYS A 35 4.01 1.16 2.21
C LYS A 35 4.26 -0.15 1.47
N ILE A 36 3.35 -1.10 1.60
CA ILE A 36 3.45 -2.36 0.85
C ILE A 36 3.30 -2.08 -0.65
N VAL A 37 4.22 -2.60 -1.47
CA VAL A 37 4.11 -2.54 -2.94
C VAL A 37 3.80 -3.92 -3.49
N ILE A 38 2.70 -4.02 -4.21
CA ILE A 38 2.26 -5.24 -4.91
C ILE A 38 2.68 -5.12 -6.37
N VAL A 39 3.40 -6.11 -6.86
CA VAL A 39 3.87 -6.19 -8.26
C VAL A 39 3.12 -7.28 -8.98
N ASP A 40 2.34 -6.92 -10.00
CA ASP A 40 1.60 -7.84 -10.90
C ASP A 40 2.43 -8.10 -12.16
N PHE A 41 2.96 -9.29 -12.29
CA PHE A 41 3.65 -9.76 -13.50
C PHE A 41 2.64 -10.32 -14.49
N TRP A 42 2.55 -9.70 -15.65
CA TRP A 42 1.56 -9.97 -16.68
C TRP A 42 2.13 -9.95 -18.09
N ALA A 43 1.33 -10.35 -19.08
CA ALA A 43 1.61 -10.16 -20.50
C ALA A 43 0.32 -9.96 -21.30
N PRO A 44 0.36 -9.31 -22.48
CA PRO A 44 -0.83 -9.04 -23.30
C PRO A 44 -1.58 -10.30 -23.76
N TRP A 45 -0.88 -11.39 -23.96
CA TRP A 45 -1.44 -12.69 -24.37
C TRP A 45 -1.97 -13.54 -23.21
N CYS A 46 -1.75 -13.12 -21.97
CA CYS A 46 -2.14 -13.88 -20.79
C CYS A 46 -3.62 -13.67 -20.45
N GLY A 47 -4.46 -14.65 -20.80
CA GLY A 47 -5.90 -14.62 -20.49
C GLY A 47 -6.22 -14.50 -18.99
N PRO A 48 -5.64 -15.34 -18.11
CA PRO A 48 -5.86 -15.26 -16.67
C PRO A 48 -5.41 -13.93 -16.04
N CYS A 49 -4.38 -13.27 -16.58
CA CYS A 49 -3.94 -11.95 -16.14
C CYS A 49 -5.03 -10.90 -16.33
N LYS A 50 -5.75 -10.96 -17.47
CA LYS A 50 -6.86 -10.05 -17.78
C LYS A 50 -8.03 -10.15 -16.79
N ALA A 51 -8.18 -11.30 -16.14
CA ALA A 51 -9.18 -11.50 -15.09
C ALA A 51 -8.68 -11.01 -13.72
N LEU A 52 -7.38 -11.18 -13.42
CA LEU A 52 -6.78 -10.82 -12.13
C LEU A 52 -6.54 -9.31 -12.00
N THR A 53 -6.05 -8.65 -13.04
CA THR A 53 -5.69 -7.22 -13.02
C THR A 53 -6.83 -6.32 -12.53
N PRO A 54 -8.09 -6.42 -13.00
CA PRO A 54 -9.19 -5.61 -12.47
C PRO A 54 -9.48 -5.84 -10.98
N ILE A 55 -9.25 -7.04 -10.48
CA ILE A 55 -9.40 -7.36 -9.06
C ILE A 55 -8.33 -6.62 -8.25
N LEU A 56 -7.07 -6.67 -8.70
CA LEU A 56 -5.98 -5.94 -8.07
C LEU A 56 -6.21 -4.42 -8.11
N GLU A 57 -6.70 -3.87 -9.22
CA GLU A 57 -7.07 -2.46 -9.37
C GLU A 57 -8.13 -2.03 -8.36
N SER A 58 -9.20 -2.82 -8.24
CA SER A 58 -10.26 -2.57 -7.26
C SER A 58 -9.72 -2.58 -5.83
N GLN A 59 -8.91 -3.57 -5.49
CA GLN A 59 -8.33 -3.69 -4.15
C GLN A 59 -7.29 -2.60 -3.87
N ALA A 60 -6.47 -2.20 -4.86
CA ALA A 60 -5.53 -1.08 -4.75
C ALA A 60 -6.26 0.22 -4.37
N THR A 61 -7.39 0.48 -5.02
CA THR A 61 -8.21 1.68 -4.73
C THR A 61 -8.79 1.63 -3.31
N LYS A 62 -9.32 0.48 -2.89
CA LYS A 62 -9.90 0.29 -1.54
C LYS A 62 -8.86 0.41 -0.42
N LYS A 63 -7.61 0.02 -0.69
CA LYS A 63 -6.53 -0.14 0.32
C LYS A 63 -5.34 0.80 0.08
N LYS A 64 -5.53 1.89 -0.68
CA LYS A 64 -4.47 2.84 -1.10
C LYS A 64 -3.65 3.45 0.03
N GLU A 65 -4.18 3.49 1.23
CA GLU A 65 -3.51 3.99 2.44
C GLU A 65 -2.37 3.06 2.89
N HIS A 66 -2.50 1.75 2.62
CA HIS A 66 -1.60 0.71 3.11
C HIS A 66 -0.72 0.11 2.02
N LEU A 67 -1.20 0.10 0.78
CA LEU A 67 -0.48 -0.53 -0.32
C LEU A 67 -0.62 0.24 -1.64
N GLU A 68 0.34 0.00 -2.52
CA GLU A 68 0.33 0.43 -3.92
C GLU A 68 0.47 -0.80 -4.82
N VAL A 69 -0.18 -0.78 -5.97
CA VAL A 69 -0.06 -1.86 -6.98
C VAL A 69 0.60 -1.30 -8.22
N VAL A 70 1.59 -2.01 -8.74
CA VAL A 70 2.26 -1.73 -10.01
C VAL A 70 2.24 -2.97 -10.91
N LYS A 71 2.35 -2.79 -12.22
CA LYS A 71 2.38 -3.87 -13.20
C LYS A 71 3.73 -3.92 -13.91
N VAL A 72 4.17 -5.14 -14.22
CA VAL A 72 5.39 -5.41 -14.99
C VAL A 72 5.06 -6.36 -16.14
N ASN A 73 5.20 -5.89 -17.37
CA ASN A 73 5.08 -6.74 -18.55
C ASN A 73 6.32 -7.65 -18.67
N VAL A 74 6.15 -8.96 -18.55
CA VAL A 74 7.28 -9.92 -18.57
C VAL A 74 7.96 -10.02 -19.93
N ASP A 75 7.27 -9.71 -21.03
CA ASP A 75 7.85 -9.75 -22.37
C ASP A 75 8.89 -8.62 -22.57
N GLU A 76 8.67 -7.49 -21.92
CA GLU A 76 9.52 -6.29 -22.00
C GLU A 76 10.54 -6.21 -20.87
N ASN A 77 10.36 -6.96 -19.76
CA ASN A 77 11.14 -6.86 -18.54
C ASN A 77 11.60 -8.25 -18.05
N GLN A 78 12.26 -8.99 -18.94
CA GLN A 78 12.70 -10.37 -18.69
C GLN A 78 13.76 -10.48 -17.60
N GLY A 79 14.59 -9.47 -17.41
CA GLY A 79 15.63 -9.45 -16.38
C GLY A 79 15.03 -9.49 -14.97
N ILE A 80 14.06 -8.63 -14.65
CA ILE A 80 13.36 -8.64 -13.37
C ILE A 80 12.54 -9.90 -13.17
N ALA A 81 11.83 -10.37 -14.21
CA ALA A 81 11.08 -11.62 -14.14
C ALA A 81 11.98 -12.81 -13.79
N SER A 82 13.18 -12.87 -14.39
CA SER A 82 14.17 -13.91 -14.11
C SER A 82 14.75 -13.81 -12.71
N GLN A 83 15.11 -12.60 -12.24
CA GLN A 83 15.64 -12.38 -10.90
C GLN A 83 14.65 -12.79 -9.80
N LEU A 84 13.38 -12.53 -9.99
CA LEU A 84 12.30 -12.92 -9.08
C LEU A 84 11.79 -14.35 -9.34
N ARG A 85 12.41 -15.08 -10.27
CA ARG A 85 12.06 -16.47 -10.61
C ARG A 85 10.57 -16.63 -10.99
N VAL A 86 10.05 -15.69 -11.78
CA VAL A 86 8.69 -15.77 -12.33
C VAL A 86 8.65 -16.91 -13.34
N GLN A 87 8.07 -18.05 -12.96
CA GLN A 87 7.98 -19.25 -13.79
C GLN A 87 6.69 -19.30 -14.61
N SER A 88 5.65 -18.64 -14.14
CA SER A 88 4.34 -18.59 -14.78
C SER A 88 3.63 -17.29 -14.46
N ILE A 89 2.75 -16.83 -15.34
CA ILE A 89 1.91 -15.64 -15.14
C ILE A 89 0.43 -16.01 -15.16
N PRO A 90 -0.43 -15.26 -14.43
CA PRO A 90 -0.07 -14.13 -13.58
C PRO A 90 0.79 -14.54 -12.37
N ALA A 91 1.70 -13.68 -11.95
CA ALA A 91 2.45 -13.84 -10.72
C ALA A 91 2.42 -12.52 -9.96
N VAL A 92 2.08 -12.57 -8.69
CA VAL A 92 1.98 -11.40 -7.83
C VAL A 92 2.97 -11.52 -6.69
N PHE A 93 3.79 -10.49 -6.51
CA PHE A 93 4.75 -10.40 -5.41
C PHE A 93 4.46 -9.17 -4.54
N ALA A 94 4.59 -9.33 -3.24
CA ALA A 94 4.48 -8.25 -2.27
C ALA A 94 5.87 -7.87 -1.75
N PHE A 95 6.14 -6.58 -1.74
CA PHE A 95 7.38 -6.01 -1.21
C PHE A 95 7.09 -5.16 0.02
N SER A 96 7.94 -5.28 1.02
CA SER A 96 7.99 -4.44 2.21
C SER A 96 9.44 -4.28 2.64
N ASP A 97 9.83 -3.06 3.04
CA ASP A 97 11.22 -2.76 3.45
C ASP A 97 12.29 -3.10 2.40
N GLY A 98 11.99 -2.92 1.14
CA GLY A 98 12.91 -3.20 0.03
C GLY A 98 13.07 -4.69 -0.29
N GLN A 99 12.29 -5.58 0.33
CA GLN A 99 12.41 -7.02 0.18
C GLN A 99 11.08 -7.65 -0.27
N PRO A 100 11.12 -8.70 -1.11
CA PRO A 100 9.94 -9.52 -1.36
C PRO A 100 9.60 -10.28 -0.08
N VAL A 101 8.35 -10.16 0.38
CA VAL A 101 7.88 -10.72 1.66
C VAL A 101 6.88 -11.85 1.49
N ASP A 102 6.11 -11.84 0.39
CA ASP A 102 5.11 -12.87 0.07
C ASP A 102 4.72 -12.79 -1.42
N GLY A 103 3.97 -13.74 -1.92
CA GLY A 103 3.49 -13.75 -3.30
C GLY A 103 2.65 -14.98 -3.63
N PHE A 104 2.07 -14.96 -4.82
CA PHE A 104 1.40 -16.13 -5.38
C PHE A 104 1.54 -16.16 -6.91
N MET A 105 1.36 -17.34 -7.48
CA MET A 105 1.31 -17.57 -8.92
C MET A 105 -0.05 -18.14 -9.32
N GLY A 106 -0.50 -17.80 -10.54
CA GLY A 106 -1.80 -18.19 -11.07
C GLY A 106 -2.93 -17.24 -10.69
N ALA A 107 -4.08 -17.41 -11.36
CA ALA A 107 -5.26 -16.61 -11.10
C ALA A 107 -5.85 -16.92 -9.72
N LYS A 108 -6.37 -15.87 -9.07
CA LYS A 108 -7.09 -15.95 -7.81
C LYS A 108 -8.43 -15.23 -7.93
N THR A 109 -9.39 -15.69 -7.16
CA THR A 109 -10.69 -15.03 -7.00
C THR A 109 -10.56 -13.75 -6.16
N GLU A 110 -11.53 -12.84 -6.29
CA GLU A 110 -11.53 -11.60 -5.52
C GLU A 110 -11.42 -11.82 -4.00
N PRO A 111 -12.18 -12.77 -3.37
CA PRO A 111 -12.01 -13.05 -1.94
C PRO A 111 -10.63 -13.56 -1.54
N GLU A 112 -9.98 -14.34 -2.42
CA GLU A 112 -8.61 -14.83 -2.17
C GLU A 112 -7.58 -13.71 -2.24
N VAL A 113 -7.72 -12.81 -3.22
CA VAL A 113 -6.87 -11.61 -3.34
C VAL A 113 -7.08 -10.69 -2.13
N GLU A 114 -8.31 -10.42 -1.75
CA GLU A 114 -8.65 -9.60 -0.59
C GLU A 114 -8.02 -10.16 0.69
N LYS A 115 -8.22 -11.45 0.95
CA LYS A 115 -7.63 -12.14 2.11
C LYS A 115 -6.10 -12.08 2.12
N PHE A 116 -5.47 -12.26 0.95
CA PHE A 116 -4.01 -12.15 0.80
C PHE A 116 -3.53 -10.74 1.17
N LEU A 117 -4.16 -9.71 0.61
CA LEU A 117 -3.79 -8.31 0.88
C LEU A 117 -4.05 -7.91 2.34
N ASP A 118 -5.16 -8.33 2.92
CA ASP A 118 -5.47 -8.06 4.34
C ASP A 118 -4.45 -8.72 5.28
N THR A 119 -4.01 -9.93 4.95
CA THR A 119 -2.96 -10.60 5.70
C THR A 119 -1.63 -9.85 5.63
N LEU A 120 -1.27 -9.34 4.44
CA LEU A 120 -0.07 -8.51 4.26
C LEU A 120 -0.16 -7.19 5.03
N ILE A 121 -1.29 -6.51 4.94
CA ILE A 121 -1.51 -5.24 5.66
C ILE A 121 -1.38 -5.47 7.16
N LYS A 122 -2.03 -6.49 7.69
CA LYS A 122 -1.94 -6.85 9.11
C LYS A 122 -0.52 -7.15 9.58
N LYS A 123 0.30 -7.78 8.70
CA LYS A 123 1.64 -8.26 9.06
C LYS A 123 2.74 -7.22 8.82
N PHE A 124 2.60 -6.41 7.76
CA PHE A 124 3.68 -5.56 7.26
C PHE A 124 3.32 -4.07 7.18
N SER A 125 2.07 -3.66 7.43
CA SER A 125 1.73 -2.25 7.44
C SER A 125 2.44 -1.57 8.62
N LYS A 126 3.38 -0.70 8.31
CA LYS A 126 4.17 0.06 9.29
C LYS A 126 3.35 1.14 10.00
N ASN A 127 2.20 1.46 9.44
CA ASN A 127 1.35 2.52 9.95
C ASN A 127 0.23 1.94 10.80
N ASN A 128 0.47 1.58 12.04
CA ASN A 128 -0.51 1.75 13.11
C ASN A 128 -0.30 0.87 14.35
N SER A 129 0.30 -0.34 14.31
CA SER A 129 0.37 -1.14 15.53
C SER A 129 1.46 -0.67 16.50
N ASN A 130 2.67 -0.39 16.02
CA ASN A 130 3.77 0.04 16.91
C ASN A 130 3.67 1.51 17.30
N ILE A 131 3.35 2.38 16.34
CA ILE A 131 3.20 3.82 16.61
C ILE A 131 2.00 4.07 17.51
N SER A 132 0.88 3.39 17.26
CA SER A 132 -0.32 3.55 18.10
C SER A 132 -0.09 3.05 19.53
N GLU A 133 0.55 1.90 19.71
CA GLU A 133 0.88 1.39 21.05
C GLU A 133 1.87 2.30 21.80
N GLU A 134 2.91 2.78 21.12
CA GLU A 134 3.86 3.71 21.70
C GLU A 134 3.21 5.03 22.13
N PHE A 135 2.33 5.60 21.30
CA PHE A 135 1.57 6.80 21.67
C PHE A 135 0.56 6.56 22.80
N GLU A 136 -0.08 5.41 22.87
CA GLU A 136 -0.95 5.06 24.01
C GLU A 136 -0.15 5.00 25.32
N ILE A 137 1.06 4.45 25.29
CA ILE A 137 1.96 4.44 26.44
C ILE A 137 2.33 5.88 26.84
N LEU A 138 2.79 6.70 25.91
CA LEU A 138 3.16 8.09 26.15
C LEU A 138 1.98 8.91 26.72
N LEU A 139 0.79 8.73 26.16
CA LEU A 139 -0.42 9.39 26.69
C LEU A 139 -0.77 8.93 28.10
N SER A 140 -0.63 7.65 28.40
CA SER A 140 -0.87 7.08 29.73
C SER A 140 0.14 7.56 30.78
N GLU A 141 1.37 7.85 30.35
CA GLU A 141 2.43 8.42 31.18
C GLU A 141 2.32 9.94 31.33
N GLY A 142 1.36 10.59 30.69
CA GLY A 142 1.18 12.05 30.73
C GLY A 142 2.21 12.83 29.91
N ARG A 143 2.90 12.17 28.97
CA ARG A 143 3.93 12.77 28.08
C ARG A 143 3.29 13.44 26.86
N PHE A 144 2.32 14.29 27.11
CA PHE A 144 1.47 14.90 26.07
C PHE A 144 2.25 15.78 25.09
N GLU A 145 3.29 16.48 25.54
CA GLU A 145 4.12 17.34 24.68
C GLU A 145 4.85 16.53 23.61
N GLU A 146 5.36 15.37 23.96
CA GLU A 146 6.05 14.47 23.02
C GLU A 146 5.08 13.90 21.97
N VAL A 147 3.87 13.53 22.40
CA VAL A 147 2.82 13.07 21.49
C VAL A 147 2.38 14.20 20.55
N LYS A 148 2.25 15.44 21.05
CA LYS A 148 1.90 16.61 20.25
C LYS A 148 2.92 16.84 19.13
N LEU A 149 4.20 16.97 19.46
CA LEU A 149 5.27 17.19 18.51
C LEU A 149 5.35 16.09 17.45
N ALA A 150 5.29 14.83 17.88
CA ALA A 150 5.35 13.69 16.97
C ALA A 150 4.12 13.60 16.05
N SER A 151 2.90 13.88 16.56
CA SER A 151 1.69 13.89 15.76
C SER A 151 1.67 15.03 14.73
N GLU A 152 2.19 16.21 15.07
CA GLU A 152 2.36 17.32 14.11
C GLU A 152 3.29 16.95 12.95
N GLU A 153 4.40 16.26 13.21
CA GLU A 153 5.31 15.77 12.16
C GLU A 153 4.65 14.68 11.30
N LEU A 154 3.90 13.75 11.93
CA LEU A 154 3.16 12.72 11.22
C LEU A 154 2.08 13.33 10.31
N ILE A 155 1.36 14.35 10.76
CA ILE A 155 0.33 15.03 9.96
C ILE A 155 0.96 15.71 8.73
N LYS A 156 2.15 16.30 8.86
CA LYS A 156 2.85 16.92 7.72
C LYS A 156 3.26 15.90 6.66
N SER A 157 3.70 14.72 7.08
CA SER A 157 4.18 13.66 6.19
C SER A 157 3.05 12.72 5.70
N SER A 158 2.07 12.44 6.55
CA SER A 158 0.98 11.51 6.28
C SER A 158 -0.29 11.93 7.04
N PRO A 159 -1.08 12.89 6.52
CA PRO A 159 -2.30 13.31 7.17
C PRO A 159 -3.33 12.17 7.20
N SER A 160 -3.74 11.75 8.39
CA SER A 160 -4.75 10.72 8.61
C SER A 160 -5.65 11.07 9.80
N PRO A 161 -6.90 10.56 9.86
CA PRO A 161 -7.79 10.78 11.00
C PRO A 161 -7.17 10.35 12.33
N GLU A 162 -6.37 9.27 12.31
CA GLU A 162 -5.67 8.74 13.48
C GLU A 162 -4.62 9.73 14.00
N ASN A 163 -3.81 10.33 13.11
CA ASN A 163 -2.78 11.29 13.45
C ASN A 163 -3.39 12.58 14.01
N TYR A 164 -4.51 13.05 13.46
CA TYR A 164 -5.27 14.16 14.02
C TYR A 164 -5.88 13.83 15.38
N SER A 165 -6.36 12.60 15.59
CA SER A 165 -6.86 12.14 16.89
C SER A 165 -5.78 12.18 17.97
N LEU A 166 -4.55 11.77 17.64
CA LEU A 166 -3.41 11.85 18.56
C LEU A 166 -3.09 13.30 18.96
N LEU A 167 -3.08 14.22 17.99
CA LEU A 167 -2.86 15.64 18.24
C LEU A 167 -3.94 16.24 19.13
N ILE A 168 -5.21 15.95 18.87
CA ILE A 168 -6.34 16.39 19.70
C ILE A 168 -6.20 15.88 21.14
N ARG A 169 -5.91 14.59 21.31
CA ARG A 169 -5.76 13.97 22.64
C ARG A 169 -4.59 14.56 23.43
N SER A 170 -3.48 14.85 22.76
CA SER A 170 -2.33 15.51 23.41
C SER A 170 -2.63 16.94 23.82
N ASN A 171 -3.32 17.72 22.97
CA ASN A 171 -3.73 19.09 23.31
C ASN A 171 -4.72 19.12 24.49
N ILE A 172 -5.67 18.18 24.55
CA ILE A 172 -6.57 18.03 25.70
C ILE A 172 -5.77 17.76 26.99
N GLY A 173 -4.78 16.86 26.92
CA GLY A 173 -3.91 16.55 28.06
C GLY A 173 -3.06 17.73 28.55
N LEU A 174 -2.65 18.60 27.61
CA LEU A 174 -1.91 19.84 27.93
C LEU A 174 -2.82 21.00 28.38
N GLY A 175 -4.14 20.88 28.22
CA GLY A 175 -5.07 21.98 28.45
C GLY A 175 -5.03 23.07 27.38
N ASP A 176 -4.48 22.76 26.21
CA ASP A 176 -4.33 23.66 25.06
C ASP A 176 -5.56 23.53 24.14
N PHE A 177 -6.53 24.40 24.30
CA PHE A 177 -7.81 24.38 23.60
C PHE A 177 -7.90 25.41 22.45
N ASP A 178 -6.88 26.25 22.26
CA ASP A 178 -6.90 27.40 21.36
C ASP A 178 -6.06 27.20 20.06
N SER A 179 -5.64 25.99 19.72
CA SER A 179 -4.78 25.68 18.56
C SER A 179 -5.50 24.92 17.46
#